data_a9c345cad1d54f17398d81e09e4453e1
#
_entry.id   a9c345cad1d54f17398d81e09e4453e1
#
_cell.length_a   1.000
_cell.length_b   1.000
_cell.length_c   1.000
_cell.angle_alpha   90.00
_cell.angle_beta   90.00
_cell.angle_gamma   90.00
#
_symmetry.space_group_name_H-M   'P 1'
#
loop_
_entity.id
_entity.type
_entity.pdbx_description
1 polymer ?
#
loop_
_entity_poly.entity_id
_entity_poly.type
_entity_poly.pdbx_seq_one_letter_code
_entity_poly.pdbx_strand_id
1 'polypeptide(L)'
;VREAERAQVIEAYESRVNELVSGTVKKLGRDSIIVDLGNNAEGILTREHLIPREIFRIGDRLRAMLVDIRPDNRGPQLILSRTARSMLVELFKVEVPEISEDVIQILGAARDPGSRAKIAVKTNDGRIDPVGACVGMRGSRVQAVSGELAGERIDIVLWDDNPAQLTINAMAPAEVASIVLDEETHAMDIAVTEENLAQAIGRGGQNVRLASDLCGWSLNIMTEEEAAEKLEAESSKFISEFMNSLSVDEGVAAVLVEEGFTTLEEIAYVPLEEIMAIEGFDEEIVDELRNRAKDALLTRAIASEEALGDNKPADDLLEMEGMDRDLAFKLAAHELVTMEDLAELAVPELLEIDPDIGDERAAALILKAREPWFAEAAEAAVE
;
A
#
# COMPACT_ATOMS: atom_id res chain seq x y z
N VAL A 1 36.15 23.92 -20.52
CA VAL A 1 36.78 23.31 -19.31
C VAL A 1 35.66 22.95 -18.29
N ARG A 2 34.86 23.91 -17.83
CA ARG A 2 33.83 23.64 -16.80
C ARG A 2 32.75 22.66 -17.25
N GLU A 3 32.34 22.65 -18.52
CA GLU A 3 31.37 21.69 -19.03
C GLU A 3 31.93 20.27 -19.11
N ALA A 4 33.18 20.13 -19.52
CA ALA A 4 33.86 18.85 -19.55
C ALA A 4 34.07 18.27 -18.13
N GLU A 5 34.44 19.11 -17.16
CA GLU A 5 34.55 18.71 -15.76
C GLU A 5 33.21 18.25 -15.19
N ARG A 6 32.12 18.94 -15.53
CA ARG A 6 30.75 18.54 -15.14
C ARG A 6 30.33 17.22 -15.76
N ALA A 7 30.60 17.03 -17.05
CA ALA A 7 30.28 15.78 -17.73
C ALA A 7 31.06 14.59 -17.10
N GLN A 8 32.31 14.78 -16.73
CA GLN A 8 33.12 13.77 -16.04
C GLN A 8 32.53 13.43 -14.65
N VAL A 9 32.06 14.43 -13.90
CA VAL A 9 31.40 14.19 -12.59
C VAL A 9 30.13 13.39 -12.78
N ILE A 10 29.29 13.73 -13.76
CA ILE A 10 28.05 12.99 -14.04
C ILE A 10 28.37 11.53 -14.38
N GLU A 11 29.27 11.30 -15.33
CA GLU A 11 29.68 9.96 -15.77
C GLU A 11 30.23 9.12 -14.60
N ALA A 12 31.03 9.75 -13.71
CA ALA A 12 31.58 9.07 -12.54
C ALA A 12 30.56 8.69 -11.45
N TYR A 13 29.45 9.40 -11.39
CA TYR A 13 28.42 9.19 -10.35
C TYR A 13 27.12 8.60 -10.86
N GLU A 14 26.89 8.51 -12.18
CA GLU A 14 25.68 7.97 -12.78
C GLU A 14 25.36 6.54 -12.30
N SER A 15 26.38 5.68 -12.24
CA SER A 15 26.24 4.32 -11.72
C SER A 15 26.09 4.23 -10.19
N ARG A 16 26.32 5.34 -9.49
CA ARG A 16 26.32 5.42 -8.02
C ARG A 16 25.05 6.05 -7.43
N VAL A 17 24.07 6.31 -8.26
CA VAL A 17 22.74 6.73 -7.80
C VAL A 17 22.17 5.63 -6.91
N ASN A 18 21.59 6.04 -5.78
CA ASN A 18 21.16 5.18 -4.68
C ASN A 18 22.29 4.49 -3.90
N GLU A 19 23.51 5.01 -3.95
CA GLU A 19 24.59 4.61 -3.07
C GLU A 19 24.84 5.64 -1.95
N LEU A 20 25.41 5.13 -0.85
CA LEU A 20 25.89 5.96 0.24
C LEU A 20 27.22 6.62 -0.16
N VAL A 21 27.27 7.95 -0.13
CA VAL A 21 28.47 8.73 -0.39
C VAL A 21 28.92 9.47 0.87
N SER A 22 30.22 9.67 0.99
CA SER A 22 30.82 10.42 2.10
C SER A 22 31.48 11.68 1.57
N GLY A 23 31.34 12.76 2.29
CA GLY A 23 31.96 14.03 1.90
C GLY A 23 32.20 14.95 3.08
N THR A 24 32.72 16.13 2.77
CA THR A 24 33.03 17.16 3.76
C THR A 24 32.20 18.41 3.47
N VAL A 25 31.61 19.01 4.48
CA VAL A 25 30.85 20.25 4.35
C VAL A 25 31.75 21.38 3.87
N LYS A 26 31.50 21.87 2.65
CA LYS A 26 32.28 22.96 2.02
C LYS A 26 31.64 24.33 2.28
N LYS A 27 30.33 24.40 2.20
CA LYS A 27 29.61 25.68 2.35
C LYS A 27 28.25 25.45 2.99
N LEU A 28 27.89 26.35 3.89
CA LEU A 28 26.57 26.43 4.49
C LEU A 28 25.80 27.58 3.85
N GLY A 29 24.70 27.28 3.19
CA GLY A 29 23.73 28.25 2.68
C GLY A 29 22.55 28.40 3.63
N ARG A 30 21.61 29.26 3.28
CA ARG A 30 20.38 29.47 4.05
C ARG A 30 19.46 28.24 4.03
N ASP A 31 19.32 27.61 2.84
CA ASP A 31 18.38 26.53 2.61
C ASP A 31 19.07 25.26 2.06
N SER A 32 20.40 25.23 2.03
CA SER A 32 21.16 24.09 1.52
C SER A 32 22.59 24.05 2.05
N ILE A 33 23.15 22.86 2.05
CA ILE A 33 24.55 22.57 2.38
C ILE A 33 25.24 22.05 1.12
N ILE A 34 26.41 22.58 0.80
CA ILE A 34 27.26 22.06 -0.27
C ILE A 34 28.32 21.16 0.35
N VAL A 35 28.42 19.95 -0.17
CA VAL A 35 29.29 18.89 0.29
C VAL A 35 30.32 18.61 -0.78
N ASP A 36 31.59 18.64 -0.41
CA ASP A 36 32.70 18.21 -1.27
C ASP A 36 32.87 16.69 -1.18
N LEU A 37 32.67 16.01 -2.29
CA LEU A 37 32.80 14.55 -2.42
C LEU A 37 34.17 14.11 -2.92
N GLY A 38 35.07 15.07 -3.15
CA GLY A 38 36.38 14.82 -3.77
C GLY A 38 36.32 14.87 -5.30
N ASN A 39 37.52 14.91 -5.95
CA ASN A 39 37.64 14.92 -7.41
C ASN A 39 36.82 15.98 -8.15
N ASN A 40 36.72 17.17 -7.58
CA ASN A 40 35.89 18.28 -8.07
C ASN A 40 34.37 18.00 -8.07
N ALA A 41 33.92 16.91 -7.45
CA ALA A 41 32.49 16.60 -7.31
C ALA A 41 31.90 17.32 -6.09
N GLU A 42 30.83 18.05 -6.32
CA GLU A 42 30.07 18.72 -5.27
C GLU A 42 28.63 18.19 -5.24
N GLY A 43 28.18 17.84 -4.04
CA GLY A 43 26.78 17.48 -3.79
C GLY A 43 26.04 18.60 -3.05
N ILE A 44 24.73 18.66 -3.24
CA ILE A 44 23.85 19.56 -2.54
C ILE A 44 22.87 18.79 -1.66
N LEU A 45 22.79 19.20 -0.40
CA LEU A 45 21.77 18.80 0.56
C LEU A 45 20.82 19.98 0.76
N THR A 46 19.61 19.89 0.24
CA THR A 46 18.58 20.89 0.47
C THR A 46 17.94 20.68 1.85
N ARG A 47 17.21 21.67 2.36
CA ARG A 47 16.60 21.62 3.67
C ARG A 47 15.64 20.43 3.87
N GLU A 48 14.93 20.04 2.83
CA GLU A 48 14.02 18.88 2.81
C GLU A 48 14.75 17.54 2.91
N HIS A 49 16.02 17.50 2.50
CA HIS A 49 16.88 16.33 2.54
C HIS A 49 17.78 16.27 3.78
N LEU A 50 17.69 17.25 4.67
CA LEU A 50 18.37 17.26 5.96
C LEU A 50 17.50 16.64 7.05
N ILE A 51 18.12 15.88 7.94
CA ILE A 51 17.43 15.37 9.13
C ILE A 51 17.07 16.57 10.01
N PRO A 52 15.83 16.67 10.52
CA PRO A 52 15.42 17.76 11.40
C PRO A 52 16.35 17.88 12.62
N ARG A 53 16.76 19.11 12.93
CA ARG A 53 17.64 19.46 14.06
C ARG A 53 19.11 19.07 13.90
N GLU A 54 19.54 18.50 12.79
CA GLU A 54 20.97 18.36 12.51
C GLU A 54 21.64 19.72 12.30
N ILE A 55 22.81 19.88 12.89
CA ILE A 55 23.61 21.09 12.76
C ILE A 55 25.00 20.68 12.26
N PHE A 56 25.36 21.17 11.09
CA PHE A 56 26.67 20.95 10.49
C PHE A 56 27.52 22.23 10.55
N ARG A 57 28.83 22.04 10.56
CA ARG A 57 29.83 23.09 10.43
C ARG A 57 30.67 22.88 9.18
N ILE A 58 31.26 23.93 8.66
CA ILE A 58 32.25 23.80 7.56
C ILE A 58 33.39 22.93 8.04
N GLY A 59 33.73 21.92 7.24
CA GLY A 59 34.76 20.92 7.55
C GLY A 59 34.24 19.64 8.20
N ASP A 60 32.96 19.59 8.62
CA ASP A 60 32.37 18.37 9.17
C ASP A 60 32.28 17.29 8.06
N ARG A 61 32.58 16.06 8.44
CA ARG A 61 32.33 14.90 7.58
C ARG A 61 30.90 14.43 7.75
N LEU A 62 30.26 14.10 6.66
CA LEU A 62 28.92 13.51 6.65
C LEU A 62 28.81 12.41 5.60
N ARG A 63 27.85 11.53 5.83
CA ARG A 63 27.37 10.53 4.85
C ARG A 63 25.99 10.92 4.39
N ALA A 64 25.70 10.70 3.12
CA ALA A 64 24.38 10.93 2.54
C ALA A 64 24.15 9.97 1.37
N MET A 65 22.87 9.78 1.02
CA MET A 65 22.51 9.06 -0.19
C MET A 65 22.62 9.98 -1.39
N LEU A 66 23.20 9.51 -2.48
CA LEU A 66 23.07 10.13 -3.79
C LEU A 66 21.73 9.72 -4.38
N VAL A 67 20.75 10.63 -4.39
CA VAL A 67 19.38 10.31 -4.81
C VAL A 67 19.06 10.71 -6.24
N ASP A 68 19.75 11.72 -6.78
CA ASP A 68 19.49 12.23 -8.11
C ASP A 68 20.72 12.96 -8.68
N ILE A 69 20.80 13.05 -10.00
CA ILE A 69 21.79 13.82 -10.72
C ILE A 69 21.09 14.77 -11.69
N ARG A 70 21.31 16.08 -11.53
CA ARG A 70 20.69 17.13 -12.35
C ARG A 70 21.73 17.82 -13.25
N PRO A 71 21.89 17.37 -14.51
CA PRO A 71 22.90 17.89 -15.43
C PRO A 71 22.77 19.38 -15.71
N ASP A 72 21.54 19.89 -15.77
CA ASP A 72 21.22 21.25 -16.14
C ASP A 72 21.38 22.27 -15.00
N ASN A 73 21.74 21.82 -13.81
CA ASN A 73 21.87 22.68 -12.65
C ASN A 73 23.09 23.60 -12.79
N ARG A 74 22.93 24.91 -12.58
CA ARG A 74 24.04 25.88 -12.60
C ARG A 74 24.98 25.78 -11.41
N GLY A 75 24.61 24.97 -10.39
CA GLY A 75 25.36 24.68 -9.18
C GLY A 75 25.84 23.23 -9.11
N PRO A 76 25.95 22.66 -7.91
CA PRO A 76 26.20 21.24 -7.71
C PRO A 76 25.13 20.38 -8.39
N GLN A 77 25.55 19.32 -9.07
CA GLN A 77 24.68 18.46 -9.87
C GLN A 77 24.19 17.25 -9.11
N LEU A 78 24.92 16.85 -8.08
CA LEU A 78 24.62 15.66 -7.28
C LEU A 78 23.68 16.03 -6.14
N ILE A 79 22.47 15.48 -6.16
CA ILE A 79 21.47 15.70 -5.12
C ILE A 79 21.65 14.64 -4.04
N LEU A 80 21.92 15.11 -2.84
CA LEU A 80 22.14 14.25 -1.68
C LEU A 80 20.94 14.28 -0.74
N SER A 81 20.71 13.15 -0.03
CA SER A 81 19.66 13.05 0.97
C SER A 81 20.13 12.30 2.21
N ARG A 82 19.78 12.83 3.38
CA ARG A 82 19.92 12.16 4.68
C ARG A 82 18.57 11.66 5.21
N THR A 83 17.48 12.05 4.55
CA THR A 83 16.11 11.64 4.91
C THR A 83 15.61 10.43 4.13
N ALA A 84 16.31 10.01 3.06
CA ALA A 84 15.94 8.87 2.23
C ALA A 84 15.85 7.57 3.06
N ARG A 85 14.84 6.74 2.76
CA ARG A 85 14.69 5.40 3.36
C ARG A 85 15.88 4.50 3.05
N SER A 86 16.39 4.60 1.83
CA SER A 86 17.59 3.87 1.37
C SER A 86 18.83 4.15 2.21
N MET A 87 18.97 5.33 2.80
CA MET A 87 20.09 5.64 3.70
C MET A 87 20.12 4.70 4.91
N LEU A 88 18.97 4.42 5.51
CA LEU A 88 18.87 3.48 6.62
C LEU A 88 19.33 2.08 6.21
N VAL A 89 18.87 1.60 5.04
CA VAL A 89 19.22 0.29 4.50
C VAL A 89 20.74 0.19 4.23
N GLU A 90 21.31 1.17 3.55
CA GLU A 90 22.76 1.18 3.24
C GLU A 90 23.63 1.28 4.49
N LEU A 91 23.20 2.03 5.51
CA LEU A 91 23.92 2.07 6.78
C LEU A 91 23.93 0.70 7.48
N PHE A 92 22.82 -0.03 7.44
CA PHE A 92 22.78 -1.39 7.97
C PHE A 92 23.66 -2.36 7.18
N LYS A 93 23.74 -2.23 5.86
CA LYS A 93 24.69 -3.02 5.04
C LYS A 93 26.13 -2.78 5.44
N VAL A 94 26.49 -1.54 5.79
CA VAL A 94 27.85 -1.21 6.24
C VAL A 94 28.14 -1.77 7.65
N GLU A 95 27.19 -1.70 8.58
CA GLU A 95 27.40 -2.08 9.98
C GLU A 95 27.16 -3.56 10.26
N VAL A 96 26.43 -4.27 9.39
CA VAL A 96 26.04 -5.69 9.56
C VAL A 96 26.58 -6.50 8.39
N PRO A 97 27.74 -7.16 8.55
CA PRO A 97 28.38 -7.94 7.48
C PRO A 97 27.46 -9.03 6.90
N GLU A 98 26.61 -9.63 7.73
CA GLU A 98 25.66 -10.67 7.35
C GLU A 98 24.63 -10.17 6.31
N ILE A 99 24.38 -8.86 6.24
CA ILE A 99 23.55 -8.25 5.21
C ILE A 99 24.35 -8.08 3.92
N SER A 100 25.62 -7.64 4.01
CA SER A 100 26.50 -7.50 2.85
C SER A 100 26.82 -8.84 2.18
N GLU A 101 26.75 -9.92 2.92
CA GLU A 101 26.99 -11.30 2.47
C GLU A 101 25.70 -12.01 2.01
N ASP A 102 24.59 -11.28 1.93
CA ASP A 102 23.24 -11.80 1.57
C ASP A 102 22.71 -12.94 2.46
N VAL A 103 23.27 -13.08 3.66
CA VAL A 103 22.78 -14.04 4.67
C VAL A 103 21.53 -13.51 5.35
N ILE A 104 21.45 -12.19 5.55
CA ILE A 104 20.30 -11.47 6.06
C ILE A 104 19.86 -10.48 4.98
N GLN A 105 18.55 -10.44 4.73
CA GLN A 105 17.94 -9.53 3.77
C GLN A 105 17.08 -8.50 4.49
N ILE A 106 17.15 -7.24 4.05
CA ILE A 106 16.22 -6.18 4.46
C ILE A 106 15.13 -6.13 3.40
N LEU A 107 13.91 -6.49 3.75
CA LEU A 107 12.76 -6.57 2.85
C LEU A 107 11.84 -5.35 2.93
N GLY A 108 11.97 -4.56 3.99
CA GLY A 108 11.19 -3.34 4.16
C GLY A 108 11.88 -2.34 5.06
N ALA A 109 11.60 -1.06 4.84
CA ALA A 109 12.03 0.04 5.70
C ALA A 109 11.00 1.15 5.72
N ALA A 110 10.69 1.66 6.90
CA ALA A 110 9.86 2.83 7.12
C ALA A 110 10.61 3.80 8.03
N ARG A 111 10.52 5.11 7.75
CA ARG A 111 11.36 6.07 8.43
C ARG A 111 10.65 7.41 8.65
N ASP A 112 10.75 7.92 9.86
CA ASP A 112 10.43 9.28 10.25
C ASP A 112 11.73 9.98 10.64
N PRO A 113 12.37 10.72 9.71
CA PRO A 113 13.73 11.18 9.86
C PRO A 113 13.94 12.03 11.12
N GLY A 114 14.99 11.69 11.90
CA GLY A 114 15.34 12.36 13.16
C GLY A 114 14.49 11.95 14.36
N SER A 115 13.57 10.99 14.20
CA SER A 115 12.69 10.52 15.26
C SER A 115 12.73 9.01 15.43
N ARG A 116 12.15 8.26 14.49
CA ARG A 116 12.03 6.79 14.59
C ARG A 116 12.05 6.15 13.20
N ALA A 117 12.54 4.92 13.15
CA ALA A 117 12.50 4.10 11.94
C ALA A 117 12.20 2.64 12.28
N LYS A 118 11.70 1.90 11.31
CA LYS A 118 11.52 0.45 11.39
C LYS A 118 12.16 -0.18 10.16
N ILE A 119 12.85 -1.32 10.36
CA ILE A 119 13.34 -2.16 9.27
C ILE A 119 12.82 -3.58 9.47
N ALA A 120 12.47 -4.25 8.38
CA ALA A 120 12.06 -5.63 8.38
C ALA A 120 13.14 -6.51 7.78
N VAL A 121 13.60 -7.50 8.52
CA VAL A 121 14.72 -8.36 8.20
C VAL A 121 14.31 -9.82 8.16
N LYS A 122 14.88 -10.57 7.22
CA LYS A 122 14.66 -12.01 7.02
C LYS A 122 15.99 -12.71 6.80
N THR A 123 16.09 -13.97 7.25
CA THR A 123 17.19 -14.87 6.88
C THR A 123 16.64 -16.19 6.35
N ASN A 124 17.35 -16.80 5.43
CA ASN A 124 17.05 -18.17 4.98
C ASN A 124 17.87 -19.24 5.72
N ASP A 125 18.79 -18.82 6.60
CA ASP A 125 19.55 -19.75 7.48
C ASP A 125 18.92 -19.78 8.87
N GLY A 126 18.19 -20.84 9.17
CA GLY A 126 17.51 -21.04 10.47
C GLY A 126 18.43 -21.08 11.70
N ARG A 127 19.77 -21.04 11.52
CA ARG A 127 20.75 -20.97 12.61
C ARG A 127 21.09 -19.53 13.02
N ILE A 128 20.64 -18.55 12.25
CA ILE A 128 20.95 -17.14 12.46
C ILE A 128 19.68 -16.42 12.91
N ASP A 129 19.79 -15.68 14.00
CA ASP A 129 18.78 -14.71 14.42
C ASP A 129 19.03 -13.38 13.67
N PRO A 130 18.20 -13.02 12.67
CA PRO A 130 18.42 -11.81 11.89
C PRO A 130 18.24 -10.54 12.71
N VAL A 131 17.34 -10.55 13.69
CA VAL A 131 17.10 -9.40 14.57
C VAL A 131 18.29 -9.19 15.49
N GLY A 132 18.74 -10.24 16.18
CA GLY A 132 19.89 -10.20 17.05
C GLY A 132 21.18 -9.80 16.35
N ALA A 133 21.39 -10.27 15.12
CA ALA A 133 22.54 -9.89 14.30
C ALA A 133 22.56 -8.39 13.94
N CYS A 134 21.40 -7.83 13.59
CA CYS A 134 21.25 -6.39 13.30
C CYS A 134 21.38 -5.51 14.55
N VAL A 135 20.90 -5.98 15.70
CA VAL A 135 21.08 -5.27 16.99
C VAL A 135 22.56 -5.24 17.37
N GLY A 136 23.25 -6.37 17.22
CA GLY A 136 24.63 -6.54 17.62
C GLY A 136 24.81 -6.66 19.14
N MET A 137 26.04 -6.97 19.57
CA MET A 137 26.36 -7.12 20.99
C MET A 137 26.01 -5.85 21.78
N ARG A 138 25.12 -5.96 22.76
CA ARG A 138 24.65 -4.85 23.58
C ARG A 138 24.10 -3.65 22.77
N GLY A 139 23.58 -3.92 21.58
CA GLY A 139 23.02 -2.90 20.71
C GLY A 139 24.06 -2.08 19.93
N SER A 140 25.30 -2.52 19.86
CA SER A 140 26.41 -1.75 19.27
C SER A 140 26.18 -1.36 17.80
N ARG A 141 25.65 -2.30 16.99
CA ARG A 141 25.41 -2.06 15.56
C ARG A 141 24.23 -1.11 15.33
N VAL A 142 23.09 -1.37 15.98
CA VAL A 142 21.92 -0.47 15.86
C VAL A 142 22.23 0.93 16.41
N GLN A 143 23.04 1.03 17.46
CA GLN A 143 23.46 2.33 18.01
C GLN A 143 24.39 3.08 17.06
N ALA A 144 25.29 2.39 16.32
CA ALA A 144 26.14 3.02 15.32
C ALA A 144 25.28 3.62 14.19
N VAL A 145 24.29 2.89 13.68
CA VAL A 145 23.35 3.40 12.67
C VAL A 145 22.52 4.56 13.23
N SER A 146 21.95 4.41 14.42
CA SER A 146 21.19 5.47 15.10
C SER A 146 22.00 6.75 15.28
N GLY A 147 23.27 6.62 15.68
CA GLY A 147 24.19 7.75 15.85
C GLY A 147 24.44 8.52 14.55
N GLU A 148 24.59 7.81 13.43
CA GLU A 148 24.72 8.42 12.09
C GLU A 148 23.43 9.14 11.66
N LEU A 149 22.29 8.68 12.11
CA LEU A 149 20.96 9.24 11.81
C LEU A 149 20.45 10.24 12.86
N ALA A 150 21.35 10.98 13.49
CA ALA A 150 21.04 12.01 14.50
C ALA A 150 20.25 11.47 15.72
N GLY A 151 20.44 10.22 16.08
CA GLY A 151 19.80 9.58 17.23
C GLY A 151 18.41 9.01 16.94
N GLU A 152 18.06 8.74 15.69
CA GLU A 152 16.80 8.04 15.36
C GLU A 152 16.69 6.72 16.13
N ARG A 153 15.54 6.49 16.76
CA ARG A 153 15.23 5.19 17.36
C ARG A 153 14.89 4.19 16.27
N ILE A 154 15.62 3.08 16.22
CA ILE A 154 15.44 2.07 15.17
C ILE A 154 14.84 0.81 15.79
N ASP A 155 13.70 0.38 15.29
CA ASP A 155 13.07 -0.89 15.61
C ASP A 155 13.40 -1.89 14.51
N ILE A 156 13.93 -3.05 14.88
CA ILE A 156 14.24 -4.14 13.95
C ILE A 156 13.12 -5.16 14.06
N VAL A 157 12.42 -5.41 12.97
CA VAL A 157 11.23 -6.24 12.86
C VAL A 157 11.60 -7.53 12.12
N LEU A 158 11.15 -8.67 12.62
CA LEU A 158 11.25 -9.92 11.88
C LEU A 158 10.22 -9.91 10.76
N TRP A 159 10.70 -10.11 9.52
CA TRP A 159 9.82 -10.26 8.36
C TRP A 159 9.06 -11.57 8.43
N ASP A 160 7.81 -11.52 8.05
CA ASP A 160 6.97 -12.70 7.81
C ASP A 160 6.25 -12.53 6.48
N ASP A 161 6.08 -13.62 5.74
CA ASP A 161 5.37 -13.60 4.46
C ASP A 161 3.84 -13.52 4.67
N ASN A 162 3.36 -13.83 5.88
CA ASN A 162 1.99 -13.59 6.28
C ASN A 162 1.84 -12.11 6.69
N PRO A 163 1.01 -11.31 5.99
CA PRO A 163 0.84 -9.89 6.27
C PRO A 163 0.37 -9.60 7.70
N ALA A 164 -0.51 -10.43 8.26
CA ALA A 164 -0.98 -10.28 9.63
C ALA A 164 0.16 -10.46 10.63
N GLN A 165 0.99 -11.50 10.46
CA GLN A 165 2.12 -11.75 11.34
C GLN A 165 3.18 -10.65 11.22
N LEU A 166 3.48 -10.20 10.00
CA LEU A 166 4.37 -9.06 9.78
C LEU A 166 3.86 -7.80 10.50
N THR A 167 2.56 -7.54 10.42
CA THR A 167 1.93 -6.40 11.10
C THR A 167 2.04 -6.53 12.61
N ILE A 168 1.78 -7.70 13.18
CA ILE A 168 1.96 -7.96 14.62
C ILE A 168 3.41 -7.67 15.03
N ASN A 169 4.38 -8.18 14.28
CA ASN A 169 5.80 -7.94 14.55
C ASN A 169 6.15 -6.45 14.44
N ALA A 170 5.57 -5.73 13.46
CA ALA A 170 5.80 -4.31 13.22
C ALA A 170 5.16 -3.41 14.28
N MET A 171 4.09 -3.86 14.93
CA MET A 171 3.42 -3.10 16.00
C MET A 171 4.21 -3.07 17.30
N ALA A 172 5.23 -3.93 17.46
CA ALA A 172 6.08 -3.90 18.64
C ALA A 172 6.55 -2.46 18.98
N PRO A 173 6.59 -2.08 20.28
CA PRO A 173 6.46 -2.92 21.48
C PRO A 173 5.02 -3.13 21.98
N ALA A 174 3.97 -2.68 21.25
CA ALA A 174 2.59 -2.92 21.63
C ALA A 174 2.21 -4.38 21.35
N GLU A 175 1.45 -4.97 22.26
CA GLU A 175 0.91 -6.32 22.10
C GLU A 175 -0.44 -6.25 21.38
N VAL A 176 -0.57 -7.03 20.33
CA VAL A 176 -1.80 -7.15 19.53
C VAL A 176 -2.62 -8.32 20.08
N ALA A 177 -3.89 -8.08 20.39
CA ALA A 177 -4.81 -9.09 20.87
C ALA A 177 -5.44 -9.89 19.72
N SER A 178 -5.94 -9.19 18.70
CA SER A 178 -6.47 -9.79 17.49
C SER A 178 -6.27 -8.89 16.28
N ILE A 179 -6.32 -9.48 15.09
CA ILE A 179 -6.20 -8.79 13.82
C ILE A 179 -7.21 -9.36 12.82
N VAL A 180 -7.88 -8.48 12.11
CA VAL A 180 -8.82 -8.82 11.04
C VAL A 180 -8.32 -8.18 9.76
N LEU A 181 -8.16 -8.99 8.71
CA LEU A 181 -7.76 -8.52 7.40
C LEU A 181 -8.99 -8.25 6.54
N ASP A 182 -8.98 -7.12 5.88
CA ASP A 182 -9.88 -6.77 4.80
C ASP A 182 -9.06 -6.65 3.52
N GLU A 183 -9.14 -7.66 2.67
CA GLU A 183 -8.39 -7.71 1.41
C GLU A 183 -8.96 -6.75 0.36
N GLU A 184 -10.26 -6.47 0.39
CA GLU A 184 -10.93 -5.57 -0.56
C GLU A 184 -10.46 -4.13 -0.39
N THR A 185 -10.43 -3.64 0.85
CA THR A 185 -9.97 -2.29 1.16
C THR A 185 -8.46 -2.20 1.42
N HIS A 186 -7.75 -3.33 1.39
CA HIS A 186 -6.34 -3.45 1.74
C HIS A 186 -6.03 -2.86 3.12
N ALA A 187 -6.89 -3.15 4.08
CA ALA A 187 -6.85 -2.65 5.45
C ALA A 187 -6.79 -3.77 6.48
N MET A 188 -6.28 -3.45 7.65
CA MET A 188 -6.28 -4.34 8.80
C MET A 188 -6.84 -3.62 10.02
N ASP A 189 -7.80 -4.24 10.67
CA ASP A 189 -8.29 -3.82 11.98
C ASP A 189 -7.52 -4.55 13.06
N ILE A 190 -6.88 -3.81 13.93
CA ILE A 190 -5.98 -4.32 14.96
C ILE A 190 -6.58 -3.98 16.32
N ALA A 191 -7.02 -5.02 17.04
CA ALA A 191 -7.48 -4.88 18.40
C ALA A 191 -6.33 -5.03 19.38
N VAL A 192 -6.26 -4.12 20.33
CA VAL A 192 -5.29 -4.11 21.41
C VAL A 192 -6.00 -3.91 22.74
N THR A 193 -5.36 -4.30 23.84
CA THR A 193 -5.90 -3.96 25.16
C THR A 193 -5.87 -2.44 25.37
N GLU A 194 -6.77 -1.91 26.19
CA GLU A 194 -6.84 -0.48 26.50
C GLU A 194 -5.49 0.08 26.99
N GLU A 195 -4.74 -0.71 27.78
CA GLU A 195 -3.42 -0.35 28.28
C GLU A 195 -2.38 -0.19 27.14
N ASN A 196 -2.50 -0.98 26.09
CA ASN A 196 -1.59 -0.97 24.93
C ASN A 196 -1.99 0.04 23.85
N LEU A 197 -3.20 0.59 23.89
CA LEU A 197 -3.73 1.47 22.83
C LEU A 197 -2.82 2.66 22.55
N ALA A 198 -2.42 3.38 23.61
CA ALA A 198 -1.54 4.54 23.46
C ALA A 198 -0.17 4.16 22.90
N GLN A 199 0.33 2.98 23.22
CA GLN A 199 1.61 2.46 22.74
C GLN A 199 1.52 1.97 21.30
N ALA A 200 0.42 1.33 20.92
CA ALA A 200 0.14 0.88 19.56
C ALA A 200 0.07 2.07 18.58
N ILE A 201 -0.67 3.09 18.93
CA ILE A 201 -0.78 4.33 18.14
C ILE A 201 0.58 5.05 18.12
N GLY A 202 1.22 5.16 19.28
CA GLY A 202 2.43 5.94 19.48
C GLY A 202 2.18 7.44 19.47
N ARG A 203 3.21 8.23 19.80
CA ARG A 203 3.13 9.69 19.85
C ARG A 203 2.78 10.26 18.47
N GLY A 204 1.62 10.91 18.35
CA GLY A 204 1.14 11.50 17.10
C GLY A 204 0.92 10.45 15.99
N GLY A 205 0.56 9.23 16.34
CA GLY A 205 0.33 8.15 15.37
C GLY A 205 1.62 7.56 14.75
N GLN A 206 2.78 7.85 15.31
CA GLN A 206 4.07 7.47 14.72
C GLN A 206 4.26 5.96 14.62
N ASN A 207 3.87 5.18 15.62
CA ASN A 207 4.08 3.74 15.61
C ASN A 207 3.21 3.06 14.55
N VAL A 208 1.92 3.40 14.52
CA VAL A 208 0.98 2.83 13.53
C VAL A 208 1.33 3.26 12.11
N ARG A 209 1.72 4.52 11.89
CA ARG A 209 2.13 5.02 10.57
C ARG A 209 3.37 4.28 10.05
N LEU A 210 4.41 4.13 10.89
CA LEU A 210 5.61 3.39 10.49
C LEU A 210 5.35 1.91 10.26
N ALA A 211 4.46 1.29 11.04
CA ALA A 211 4.04 -0.09 10.82
C ALA A 211 3.26 -0.22 9.51
N SER A 212 2.32 0.68 9.24
CA SER A 212 1.57 0.76 7.98
C SER A 212 2.50 0.93 6.77
N ASP A 213 3.43 1.88 6.83
CA ASP A 213 4.44 2.10 5.78
C ASP A 213 5.36 0.88 5.55
N LEU A 214 5.63 0.10 6.60
CA LEU A 214 6.47 -1.09 6.52
C LEU A 214 5.74 -2.28 5.91
N CYS A 215 4.48 -2.50 6.31
CA CYS A 215 3.68 -3.64 5.86
C CYS A 215 2.97 -3.38 4.53
N GLY A 216 2.77 -2.11 4.17
CA GLY A 216 2.03 -1.70 2.96
C GLY A 216 0.51 -1.76 3.10
N TRP A 217 -0.02 -1.95 4.32
CA TRP A 217 -1.45 -2.03 4.62
C TRP A 217 -1.92 -0.82 5.41
N SER A 218 -3.17 -0.42 5.21
CA SER A 218 -3.84 0.57 6.06
C SER A 218 -4.18 -0.06 7.41
N LEU A 219 -3.68 0.50 8.51
CA LEU A 219 -3.85 -0.06 9.84
C LEU A 219 -4.81 0.78 10.68
N ASN A 220 -5.90 0.17 11.15
CA ASN A 220 -6.87 0.76 12.07
C ASN A 220 -6.67 0.15 13.44
N ILE A 221 -6.34 0.99 14.43
CA ILE A 221 -6.11 0.54 15.80
C ILE A 221 -7.35 0.84 16.64
N MET A 222 -7.82 -0.16 17.36
CA MET A 222 -8.98 -0.06 18.24
C MET A 222 -8.80 -0.90 19.50
N THR A 223 -9.64 -0.69 20.49
CA THR A 223 -9.68 -1.55 21.67
C THR A 223 -10.37 -2.88 21.35
N GLU A 224 -10.18 -3.89 22.21
CA GLU A 224 -10.91 -5.16 22.09
C GLU A 224 -12.42 -4.96 22.19
N GLU A 225 -12.86 -3.99 23.01
CA GLU A 225 -14.27 -3.64 23.16
C GLU A 225 -14.82 -3.02 21.87
N GLU A 226 -14.13 -2.04 21.29
CA GLU A 226 -14.49 -1.42 20.01
C GLU A 226 -14.50 -2.43 18.86
N ALA A 227 -13.56 -3.38 18.84
CA ALA A 227 -13.53 -4.45 17.85
C ALA A 227 -14.73 -5.40 17.99
N ALA A 228 -15.08 -5.75 19.21
CA ALA A 228 -16.26 -6.59 19.49
C ALA A 228 -17.57 -5.87 19.09
N GLU A 229 -17.73 -4.59 19.44
CA GLU A 229 -18.88 -3.77 19.05
C GLU A 229 -18.99 -3.63 17.51
N LYS A 230 -17.86 -3.44 16.82
CA LYS A 230 -17.82 -3.37 15.36
C LYS A 230 -18.27 -4.68 14.73
N LEU A 231 -17.74 -5.81 15.20
CA LEU A 231 -18.11 -7.14 14.72
C LEU A 231 -19.60 -7.44 14.96
N GLU A 232 -20.13 -7.07 16.14
CA GLU A 232 -21.55 -7.24 16.46
C GLU A 232 -22.43 -6.36 15.57
N ALA A 233 -22.01 -5.11 15.31
CA ALA A 233 -22.73 -4.21 14.42
C ALA A 233 -22.75 -4.71 12.96
N GLU A 234 -21.62 -5.23 12.46
CA GLU A 234 -21.51 -5.83 11.13
C GLU A 234 -22.38 -7.09 11.03
N SER A 235 -22.30 -7.98 12.01
CA SER A 235 -23.13 -9.19 12.07
C SER A 235 -24.62 -8.84 12.09
N SER A 236 -25.02 -7.86 12.90
CA SER A 236 -26.41 -7.38 12.96
C SER A 236 -26.89 -6.80 11.63
N LYS A 237 -26.01 -6.12 10.89
CA LYS A 237 -26.31 -5.60 9.56
C LYS A 237 -26.57 -6.74 8.57
N PHE A 238 -25.70 -7.76 8.53
CA PHE A 238 -25.88 -8.92 7.65
C PHE A 238 -27.14 -9.71 8.02
N ILE A 239 -27.39 -9.93 9.32
CA ILE A 239 -28.63 -10.56 9.79
C ILE A 239 -29.84 -9.80 9.28
N SER A 240 -29.87 -8.46 9.42
CA SER A 240 -30.98 -7.64 8.95
C SER A 240 -31.13 -7.68 7.42
N GLU A 241 -30.05 -7.73 6.68
CA GLU A 241 -30.06 -7.86 5.21
C GLU A 241 -30.62 -9.22 4.79
N PHE A 242 -30.20 -10.30 5.41
CA PHE A 242 -30.71 -11.64 5.12
C PHE A 242 -32.19 -11.79 5.51
N MET A 243 -32.61 -11.28 6.66
CA MET A 243 -34.01 -11.25 7.05
C MET A 243 -34.89 -10.57 6.00
N ASN A 244 -34.45 -9.42 5.50
CA ASN A 244 -35.21 -8.64 4.52
C ASN A 244 -35.19 -9.28 3.13
N SER A 245 -34.03 -9.73 2.68
CA SER A 245 -33.81 -10.20 1.31
C SER A 245 -34.29 -11.64 1.10
N LEU A 246 -34.05 -12.50 2.09
CA LEU A 246 -34.47 -13.92 2.05
C LEU A 246 -35.83 -14.19 2.69
N SER A 247 -36.42 -13.19 3.37
CA SER A 247 -37.66 -13.35 4.13
C SER A 247 -37.60 -14.51 5.13
N VAL A 248 -36.48 -14.60 5.85
CA VAL A 248 -36.23 -15.58 6.91
C VAL A 248 -36.35 -14.93 8.29
N ASP A 249 -36.50 -15.76 9.33
CA ASP A 249 -36.46 -15.27 10.70
C ASP A 249 -35.01 -14.97 11.16
N GLU A 250 -34.92 -14.23 12.27
CA GLU A 250 -33.61 -13.82 12.84
C GLU A 250 -32.72 -15.01 13.17
N GLY A 251 -33.30 -16.14 13.61
CA GLY A 251 -32.53 -17.34 13.97
C GLY A 251 -31.85 -17.96 12.76
N VAL A 252 -32.52 -18.09 11.64
CA VAL A 252 -31.93 -18.61 10.38
C VAL A 252 -30.89 -17.63 9.84
N ALA A 253 -31.18 -16.33 9.85
CA ALA A 253 -30.23 -15.31 9.40
C ALA A 253 -28.98 -15.28 10.27
N ALA A 254 -29.09 -15.41 11.60
CA ALA A 254 -27.97 -15.46 12.52
C ALA A 254 -27.09 -16.67 12.28
N VAL A 255 -27.66 -17.85 12.08
CA VAL A 255 -26.91 -19.08 11.77
C VAL A 255 -26.13 -18.93 10.47
N LEU A 256 -26.70 -18.34 9.42
CA LEU A 256 -25.98 -18.10 8.16
C LEU A 256 -24.78 -17.18 8.37
N VAL A 257 -24.93 -16.12 9.16
CA VAL A 257 -23.83 -15.19 9.46
C VAL A 257 -22.76 -15.85 10.35
N GLU A 258 -23.15 -16.65 11.34
CA GLU A 258 -22.22 -17.41 12.20
C GLU A 258 -21.38 -18.43 11.41
N GLU A 259 -21.95 -19.02 10.35
CA GLU A 259 -21.25 -19.93 9.44
C GLU A 259 -20.41 -19.21 8.36
N GLY A 260 -20.39 -17.88 8.40
CA GLY A 260 -19.49 -17.04 7.58
C GLY A 260 -20.11 -16.55 6.28
N PHE A 261 -21.39 -16.72 6.03
CA PHE A 261 -22.08 -16.14 4.87
C PHE A 261 -22.31 -14.65 5.09
N THR A 262 -21.84 -13.82 4.17
CA THR A 262 -21.95 -12.37 4.25
C THR A 262 -22.73 -11.75 3.10
N THR A 263 -22.88 -12.47 1.99
CA THR A 263 -23.52 -11.99 0.76
C THR A 263 -24.63 -12.92 0.27
N LEU A 264 -25.59 -12.35 -0.47
CA LEU A 264 -26.65 -13.14 -1.13
C LEU A 264 -26.09 -14.03 -2.24
N GLU A 265 -25.03 -13.58 -2.91
CA GLU A 265 -24.32 -14.30 -3.95
C GLU A 265 -23.72 -15.60 -3.41
N GLU A 266 -23.11 -15.57 -2.23
CA GLU A 266 -22.59 -16.78 -1.57
C GLU A 266 -23.71 -17.80 -1.33
N ILE A 267 -24.83 -17.37 -0.78
CA ILE A 267 -25.96 -18.26 -0.53
C ILE A 267 -26.54 -18.82 -1.85
N ALA A 268 -26.61 -18.00 -2.91
CA ALA A 268 -27.17 -18.40 -4.19
C ALA A 268 -26.31 -19.42 -4.96
N TYR A 269 -24.97 -19.33 -4.86
CA TYR A 269 -24.03 -20.00 -5.77
C TYR A 269 -23.05 -20.95 -5.08
N VAL A 270 -22.86 -20.89 -3.78
CA VAL A 270 -22.01 -21.83 -3.01
C VAL A 270 -22.45 -23.29 -3.24
N PRO A 271 -21.54 -24.28 -3.22
CA PRO A 271 -21.92 -25.69 -3.31
C PRO A 271 -22.97 -26.07 -2.27
N LEU A 272 -23.96 -26.88 -2.70
CA LEU A 272 -25.08 -27.33 -1.85
C LEU A 272 -24.58 -28.01 -0.57
N GLU A 273 -23.49 -28.76 -0.67
CA GLU A 273 -22.88 -29.54 0.40
C GLU A 273 -22.38 -28.66 1.56
N GLU A 274 -21.95 -27.40 1.27
CA GLU A 274 -21.48 -26.47 2.29
C GLU A 274 -22.62 -25.91 3.14
N ILE A 275 -23.74 -25.52 2.51
CA ILE A 275 -24.91 -25.03 3.24
C ILE A 275 -25.61 -26.19 3.98
N MET A 276 -25.62 -27.39 3.40
CA MET A 276 -26.15 -28.61 4.04
C MET A 276 -25.31 -29.09 5.24
N ALA A 277 -24.05 -28.68 5.35
CA ALA A 277 -23.22 -28.99 6.51
C ALA A 277 -23.65 -28.23 7.76
N ILE A 278 -24.46 -27.19 7.62
CA ILE A 278 -24.98 -26.38 8.72
C ILE A 278 -26.01 -27.18 9.52
N GLU A 279 -25.83 -27.25 10.83
CA GLU A 279 -26.71 -28.01 11.71
C GLU A 279 -28.15 -27.43 11.68
N GLY A 280 -29.10 -28.28 11.32
CA GLY A 280 -30.52 -27.91 11.24
C GLY A 280 -31.03 -27.52 9.84
N PHE A 281 -30.16 -27.53 8.84
CA PHE A 281 -30.54 -27.26 7.45
C PHE A 281 -30.67 -28.59 6.69
N ASP A 282 -31.84 -28.81 6.11
CA ASP A 282 -32.11 -29.94 5.21
C ASP A 282 -32.09 -29.47 3.73
N GLU A 283 -32.13 -30.41 2.82
CA GLU A 283 -32.08 -30.13 1.37
C GLU A 283 -33.23 -29.22 0.91
N GLU A 284 -34.42 -29.33 1.54
CA GLU A 284 -35.61 -28.58 1.20
C GLU A 284 -35.46 -27.10 1.63
N ILE A 285 -34.91 -26.86 2.83
CA ILE A 285 -34.58 -25.52 3.36
C ILE A 285 -33.50 -24.86 2.53
N VAL A 286 -32.46 -25.59 2.20
CA VAL A 286 -31.31 -25.06 1.43
C VAL A 286 -31.72 -24.68 0.00
N ASP A 287 -32.53 -25.52 -0.66
CA ASP A 287 -33.03 -25.20 -1.99
C ASP A 287 -33.94 -23.96 -1.98
N GLU A 288 -34.81 -23.81 -0.95
CA GLU A 288 -35.66 -22.64 -0.79
C GLU A 288 -34.80 -21.37 -0.55
N LEU A 289 -33.81 -21.44 0.33
CA LEU A 289 -32.90 -20.30 0.60
C LEU A 289 -32.16 -19.85 -0.67
N ARG A 290 -31.64 -20.80 -1.44
CA ARG A 290 -30.94 -20.51 -2.70
C ARG A 290 -31.88 -19.88 -3.74
N ASN A 291 -33.11 -20.36 -3.84
CA ASN A 291 -34.07 -19.79 -4.76
C ASN A 291 -34.44 -18.35 -4.34
N ARG A 292 -34.69 -18.12 -3.06
CA ARG A 292 -34.94 -16.77 -2.53
C ARG A 292 -33.74 -15.83 -2.74
N ALA A 293 -32.50 -16.29 -2.53
CA ALA A 293 -31.31 -15.52 -2.79
C ALA A 293 -31.21 -15.12 -4.26
N LYS A 294 -31.46 -16.05 -5.18
CA LYS A 294 -31.47 -15.77 -6.64
C LYS A 294 -32.56 -14.79 -7.03
N ASP A 295 -33.74 -14.94 -6.46
CA ASP A 295 -34.87 -14.03 -6.73
C ASP A 295 -34.61 -12.63 -6.16
N ALA A 296 -33.98 -12.53 -4.99
CA ALA A 296 -33.56 -11.25 -4.40
C ALA A 296 -32.49 -10.56 -5.26
N LEU A 297 -31.48 -11.29 -5.73
CA LEU A 297 -30.46 -10.78 -6.63
C LEU A 297 -31.05 -10.31 -7.97
N LEU A 298 -31.98 -11.08 -8.54
CA LEU A 298 -32.66 -10.69 -9.77
C LEU A 298 -33.50 -9.43 -9.55
N THR A 299 -34.23 -9.35 -8.45
CA THR A 299 -35.04 -8.17 -8.09
C THR A 299 -34.16 -6.93 -7.91
N ARG A 300 -33.00 -7.09 -7.26
CA ARG A 300 -31.99 -6.01 -7.07
C ARG A 300 -31.44 -5.54 -8.41
N ALA A 301 -31.11 -6.47 -9.32
CA ALA A 301 -30.65 -6.14 -10.66
C ALA A 301 -31.71 -5.38 -11.47
N ILE A 302 -32.97 -5.83 -11.45
CA ILE A 302 -34.08 -5.14 -12.14
C ILE A 302 -34.32 -3.75 -11.54
N ALA A 303 -34.31 -3.60 -10.22
CA ALA A 303 -34.49 -2.31 -9.56
C ALA A 303 -33.34 -1.35 -9.89
N SER A 304 -32.11 -1.85 -9.99
CA SER A 304 -30.96 -1.07 -10.44
C SER A 304 -31.10 -0.62 -11.89
N GLU A 305 -31.56 -1.50 -12.79
CA GLU A 305 -31.85 -1.16 -14.19
C GLU A 305 -33.00 -0.13 -14.32
N GLU A 306 -34.03 -0.23 -13.47
CA GLU A 306 -35.15 0.73 -13.46
C GLU A 306 -34.75 2.08 -12.87
N ALA A 307 -33.85 2.10 -11.87
CA ALA A 307 -33.37 3.33 -11.24
C ALA A 307 -32.54 4.21 -12.21
N LEU A 308 -31.92 3.61 -13.21
CA LEU A 308 -31.16 4.31 -14.25
C LEU A 308 -32.06 5.10 -15.23
N GLY A 309 -33.36 4.81 -15.31
CA GLY A 309 -34.32 5.53 -16.14
C GLY A 309 -33.90 5.66 -17.60
N ASP A 310 -33.69 6.91 -18.07
CA ASP A 310 -33.25 7.20 -19.42
C ASP A 310 -31.71 7.01 -19.62
N ASN A 311 -30.94 6.86 -18.55
CA ASN A 311 -29.49 6.65 -18.58
C ASN A 311 -29.12 5.15 -18.68
N LYS A 312 -29.74 4.43 -19.60
CA LYS A 312 -29.36 3.06 -19.87
C LYS A 312 -28.14 3.00 -20.80
N PRO A 313 -27.21 2.06 -20.56
CA PRO A 313 -26.10 1.90 -21.49
C PRO A 313 -26.61 1.62 -22.89
N ALA A 314 -26.05 2.29 -23.87
CA ALA A 314 -26.38 2.11 -25.27
C ALA A 314 -25.87 0.77 -25.81
N ASP A 315 -26.45 0.28 -26.90
CA ASP A 315 -26.08 -1.03 -27.47
C ASP A 315 -24.62 -1.08 -27.89
N ASP A 316 -24.03 0.03 -28.34
CA ASP A 316 -22.61 0.14 -28.71
C ASP A 316 -21.65 -0.11 -27.55
N LEU A 317 -22.02 0.37 -26.34
CA LEU A 317 -21.25 0.13 -25.12
C LEU A 317 -21.42 -1.31 -24.63
N LEU A 318 -22.65 -1.87 -24.70
CA LEU A 318 -22.96 -3.23 -24.26
C LEU A 318 -22.34 -4.32 -25.14
N GLU A 319 -22.25 -4.06 -26.47
CA GLU A 319 -21.69 -5.00 -27.44
C GLU A 319 -20.17 -4.85 -27.61
N MET A 320 -19.54 -3.90 -26.95
CA MET A 320 -18.11 -3.64 -27.02
C MET A 320 -17.32 -4.85 -26.48
N GLU A 321 -16.31 -5.29 -27.25
CA GLU A 321 -15.45 -6.42 -26.85
C GLU A 321 -14.70 -6.12 -25.56
N GLY A 322 -14.84 -6.98 -24.55
CA GLY A 322 -14.23 -6.83 -23.24
C GLY A 322 -15.10 -6.11 -22.20
N MET A 323 -16.24 -5.52 -22.63
CA MET A 323 -17.24 -4.94 -21.74
C MET A 323 -18.10 -6.06 -21.16
N ASP A 324 -18.37 -6.00 -19.87
CA ASP A 324 -19.40 -6.79 -19.23
C ASP A 324 -20.62 -5.92 -18.88
N ARG A 325 -21.76 -6.59 -18.71
CA ARG A 325 -23.04 -5.93 -18.51
C ARG A 325 -23.04 -5.12 -17.20
N ASP A 326 -22.47 -5.65 -16.14
CA ASP A 326 -22.46 -5.00 -14.83
C ASP A 326 -21.63 -3.72 -14.85
N LEU A 327 -20.48 -3.76 -15.52
CA LEU A 327 -19.64 -2.59 -15.72
C LEU A 327 -20.34 -1.51 -16.58
N ALA A 328 -21.01 -1.91 -17.66
CA ALA A 328 -21.74 -0.98 -18.52
C ALA A 328 -22.85 -0.24 -17.72
N PHE A 329 -23.55 -0.94 -16.83
CA PHE A 329 -24.55 -0.34 -15.95
C PHE A 329 -23.95 0.56 -14.86
N LYS A 330 -22.78 0.21 -14.30
CA LYS A 330 -22.03 1.09 -13.39
C LYS A 330 -21.63 2.39 -14.09
N LEU A 331 -21.13 2.32 -15.32
CA LEU A 331 -20.78 3.48 -16.13
C LEU A 331 -22.00 4.36 -16.42
N ALA A 332 -23.12 3.74 -16.79
CA ALA A 332 -24.36 4.46 -17.05
C ALA A 332 -24.92 5.20 -15.81
N ALA A 333 -24.67 4.69 -14.62
CA ALA A 333 -24.99 5.37 -13.36
C ALA A 333 -24.17 6.67 -13.16
N HIS A 334 -23.03 6.79 -13.82
CA HIS A 334 -22.20 7.98 -13.86
C HIS A 334 -22.36 8.81 -15.16
N GLU A 335 -23.50 8.65 -15.82
CA GLU A 335 -23.85 9.36 -17.07
C GLU A 335 -22.99 8.99 -18.30
N LEU A 336 -22.23 7.89 -18.21
CA LEU A 336 -21.41 7.37 -19.29
C LEU A 336 -22.16 6.24 -20.00
N VAL A 337 -22.98 6.60 -20.96
CA VAL A 337 -23.95 5.68 -21.59
C VAL A 337 -23.50 5.10 -22.92
N THR A 338 -22.54 5.74 -23.60
CA THR A 338 -22.06 5.34 -24.93
C THR A 338 -20.60 4.92 -24.93
N MET A 339 -20.18 4.20 -25.98
CA MET A 339 -18.78 3.89 -26.20
C MET A 339 -17.92 5.16 -26.39
N GLU A 340 -18.50 6.25 -26.91
CA GLU A 340 -17.82 7.52 -27.07
C GLU A 340 -17.53 8.19 -25.71
N ASP A 341 -18.48 8.15 -24.77
CA ASP A 341 -18.28 8.65 -23.40
C ASP A 341 -17.12 7.92 -22.72
N LEU A 342 -17.04 6.59 -22.89
CA LEU A 342 -15.93 5.79 -22.37
C LEU A 342 -14.59 6.14 -23.04
N ALA A 343 -14.59 6.45 -24.35
CA ALA A 343 -13.40 6.81 -25.10
C ALA A 343 -12.80 8.16 -24.64
N GLU A 344 -13.61 9.06 -24.10
CA GLU A 344 -13.15 10.35 -23.58
C GLU A 344 -12.44 10.23 -22.21
N LEU A 345 -12.70 9.18 -21.43
CA LEU A 345 -12.12 9.01 -20.10
C LEU A 345 -10.61 8.74 -20.11
N ALA A 346 -9.96 9.13 -19.01
CA ALA A 346 -8.63 8.66 -18.67
C ALA A 346 -8.71 7.43 -17.74
N VAL A 347 -7.64 6.60 -17.73
CA VAL A 347 -7.58 5.39 -16.87
C VAL A 347 -7.88 5.70 -15.40
N PRO A 348 -7.33 6.75 -14.78
CA PRO A 348 -7.64 7.07 -13.39
C PRO A 348 -9.12 7.38 -13.12
N GLU A 349 -9.79 8.02 -14.07
CA GLU A 349 -11.22 8.37 -13.96
C GLU A 349 -12.11 7.12 -14.01
N LEU A 350 -11.74 6.16 -14.87
CA LEU A 350 -12.45 4.86 -14.92
C LEU A 350 -12.25 4.05 -13.65
N LEU A 351 -11.05 4.11 -13.03
CA LEU A 351 -10.75 3.44 -11.77
C LEU A 351 -11.43 4.11 -10.56
N GLU A 352 -11.77 5.40 -10.64
CA GLU A 352 -12.61 6.04 -9.62
C GLU A 352 -14.06 5.53 -9.64
N ILE A 353 -14.56 5.12 -10.81
CA ILE A 353 -15.91 4.56 -10.97
C ILE A 353 -15.96 3.09 -10.55
N ASP A 354 -14.97 2.31 -10.95
CA ASP A 354 -14.85 0.90 -10.60
C ASP A 354 -13.38 0.52 -10.33
N PRO A 355 -12.94 0.58 -9.07
CA PRO A 355 -11.57 0.24 -8.67
C PRO A 355 -11.19 -1.23 -8.95
N ASP A 356 -12.17 -2.12 -9.02
CA ASP A 356 -11.96 -3.57 -9.18
C ASP A 356 -11.53 -3.97 -10.59
N ILE A 357 -11.67 -3.08 -11.58
CA ILE A 357 -11.28 -3.35 -12.97
C ILE A 357 -9.78 -3.59 -13.13
N GLY A 358 -8.94 -2.88 -12.36
CA GLY A 358 -7.49 -2.86 -12.51
C GLY A 358 -6.99 -2.05 -13.72
N ASP A 359 -5.78 -1.50 -13.59
CA ASP A 359 -5.16 -0.57 -14.57
C ASP A 359 -5.08 -1.14 -15.99
N GLU A 360 -4.69 -2.41 -16.13
CA GLU A 360 -4.49 -3.05 -17.44
C GLU A 360 -5.82 -3.21 -18.21
N ARG A 361 -6.87 -3.66 -17.53
CA ARG A 361 -8.20 -3.83 -18.14
C ARG A 361 -8.84 -2.49 -18.46
N ALA A 362 -8.74 -1.52 -17.55
CA ALA A 362 -9.23 -0.17 -17.76
C ALA A 362 -8.60 0.48 -19.01
N ALA A 363 -7.28 0.38 -19.15
CA ALA A 363 -6.56 0.88 -20.32
C ALA A 363 -6.99 0.16 -21.61
N ALA A 364 -7.18 -1.16 -21.55
CA ALA A 364 -7.62 -1.94 -22.72
C ALA A 364 -9.03 -1.54 -23.19
N LEU A 365 -9.97 -1.34 -22.26
CA LEU A 365 -11.34 -0.91 -22.57
C LEU A 365 -11.37 0.48 -23.21
N ILE A 366 -10.64 1.46 -22.67
CA ILE A 366 -10.56 2.81 -23.21
C ILE A 366 -9.91 2.81 -24.61
N LEU A 367 -8.84 2.02 -24.80
CA LEU A 367 -8.21 1.90 -26.12
C LEU A 367 -9.16 1.27 -27.15
N LYS A 368 -9.93 0.28 -26.74
CA LYS A 368 -10.94 -0.35 -27.60
C LYS A 368 -12.06 0.61 -27.97
N ALA A 369 -12.52 1.39 -27.01
CA ALA A 369 -13.52 2.44 -27.27
C ALA A 369 -13.02 3.53 -28.23
N ARG A 370 -11.71 3.78 -28.30
CA ARG A 370 -11.07 4.75 -29.22
C ARG A 370 -10.77 4.21 -30.61
N GLU A 371 -10.94 2.91 -30.88
CA GLU A 371 -10.68 2.32 -32.21
C GLU A 371 -11.38 3.06 -33.35
N PRO A 372 -12.68 3.47 -33.24
CA PRO A 372 -13.35 4.25 -34.27
C PRO A 372 -12.66 5.59 -34.62
N TRP A 373 -12.13 6.28 -33.61
CA TRP A 373 -11.42 7.55 -33.80
C TRP A 373 -10.14 7.40 -34.64
N PHE A 374 -9.43 6.28 -34.43
CA PHE A 374 -8.22 5.98 -35.19
C PHE A 374 -8.55 5.58 -36.64
N ALA A 375 -9.69 4.89 -36.86
CA ALA A 375 -10.15 4.54 -38.19
C ALA A 375 -10.53 5.78 -39.00
N GLU A 376 -11.30 6.73 -38.43
CA GLU A 376 -11.66 7.98 -39.05
C GLU A 376 -10.44 8.87 -39.36
N ALA A 377 -9.47 8.92 -38.40
CA ALA A 377 -8.23 9.68 -38.61
C ALA A 377 -7.37 9.11 -39.75
N ALA A 378 -7.39 7.78 -39.94
CA ALA A 378 -6.67 7.11 -41.01
C ALA A 378 -7.34 7.38 -42.42
N GLU A 379 -8.67 7.42 -42.49
CA GLU A 379 -9.41 7.75 -43.70
C GLU A 379 -9.22 9.25 -44.10
N ALA A 380 -9.25 10.16 -43.12
CA ALA A 380 -9.00 11.59 -43.36
C ALA A 380 -7.55 11.90 -43.77
N ALA A 381 -6.60 11.02 -43.51
CA ALA A 381 -5.20 11.19 -43.93
C ALA A 381 -4.92 10.67 -45.37
N VAL A 382 -5.91 10.01 -46.00
CA VAL A 382 -5.80 9.41 -47.35
C VAL A 382 -6.52 10.31 -48.41
N GLU A 383 -7.37 11.25 -47.97
CA GLU A 383 -7.94 12.32 -48.83
C GLU A 383 -7.02 13.56 -48.86
#